data_3c41a0c6aaad38e4cf69645a24e13ee3
#
_entry.id   3c41a0c6aaad38e4cf69645a24e13ee3
#
_cell.length_a   1.000
_cell.length_b   1.000
_cell.length_c   1.000
_cell.angle_alpha   90.00
_cell.angle_beta   90.00
_cell.angle_gamma   90.00
#
_symmetry.space_group_name_H-M   'P 1'
#
loop_
_entity.id
_entity.type
_entity.pdbx_description
1 polymer ?
#
loop_
_entity_poly.entity_id
_entity_poly.type
_entity_poly.pdbx_seq_one_letter_code
_entity_poly.pdbx_strand_id
1 'polypeptide(L)'
;MDVKQVYNDLVSMNIGKVIENEPMYKHTTYKVGGPAKIFVKANDINSLIQTLNYCRDHEIKHMVIGNGSNLLFSDKEYDGIIISMKSFDDVKMNGSTIVAQAGVSMIALAYSSAKAGLSGFEFMGGIPGDMGGGIYMNAGAYKYCMADVFVSARVLDRS
;
A
#
# COMPACT_ATOMS: atom_id res chain seq x y z
N MET A 1 3.72 -18.52 14.66
CA MET A 1 2.50 -18.54 13.79
C MET A 1 2.43 -19.88 13.07
N ASP A 2 1.31 -20.60 13.16
CA ASP A 2 1.03 -21.75 12.28
C ASP A 2 0.63 -21.20 10.90
N VAL A 3 1.57 -21.23 9.96
CA VAL A 3 1.41 -20.64 8.62
C VAL A 3 0.26 -21.30 7.86
N LYS A 4 0.15 -22.63 7.95
CA LYS A 4 -0.86 -23.37 7.19
C LYS A 4 -2.29 -23.10 7.68
N GLN A 5 -2.47 -23.00 9.00
CA GLN A 5 -3.75 -22.64 9.59
C GLN A 5 -4.14 -21.22 9.17
N VAL A 6 -3.23 -20.24 9.36
CA VAL A 6 -3.47 -18.83 8.99
C VAL A 6 -3.78 -18.67 7.51
N TYR A 7 -3.05 -19.37 6.64
CA TYR A 7 -3.31 -19.37 5.20
C TYR A 7 -4.74 -19.87 4.89
N ASN A 8 -5.12 -21.02 5.44
CA ASN A 8 -6.45 -21.59 5.19
C ASN A 8 -7.56 -20.69 5.72
N ASP A 9 -7.40 -20.08 6.88
CA ASP A 9 -8.37 -19.15 7.46
C ASP A 9 -8.56 -17.95 6.54
N LEU A 10 -7.47 -17.28 6.13
CA LEU A 10 -7.53 -16.10 5.26
C LEU A 10 -8.13 -16.43 3.88
N VAL A 11 -7.82 -17.60 3.32
CA VAL A 11 -8.44 -18.07 2.06
C VAL A 11 -9.94 -18.30 2.24
N SER A 12 -10.36 -18.92 3.35
CA SER A 12 -11.79 -19.19 3.64
C SER A 12 -12.61 -17.91 3.79
N MET A 13 -11.99 -16.82 4.24
CA MET A 13 -12.62 -15.50 4.38
C MET A 13 -12.89 -14.79 3.02
N ASN A 14 -12.36 -15.32 1.92
CA ASN A 14 -12.49 -14.75 0.57
C ASN A 14 -12.06 -13.26 0.45
N ILE A 15 -11.02 -12.90 1.19
CA ILE A 15 -10.54 -11.52 1.30
C ILE A 15 -9.71 -11.03 0.10
N GLY A 16 -9.41 -11.91 -0.85
CA GLY A 16 -8.59 -11.61 -2.01
C GLY A 16 -7.48 -12.64 -2.23
N LYS A 17 -6.38 -12.21 -2.82
CA LYS A 17 -5.27 -13.11 -3.10
C LYS A 17 -4.41 -13.30 -1.86
N VAL A 18 -4.28 -14.55 -1.41
CA VAL A 18 -3.40 -14.97 -0.31
C VAL A 18 -2.29 -15.84 -0.89
N ILE A 19 -1.05 -15.58 -0.53
CA ILE A 19 0.13 -16.30 -1.05
C ILE A 19 1.05 -16.64 0.13
N GLU A 20 1.49 -17.92 0.20
CA GLU A 20 2.54 -18.33 1.13
C GLU A 20 3.92 -18.11 0.53
N ASN A 21 4.89 -17.80 1.39
CA ASN A 21 6.32 -17.69 1.03
C ASN A 21 6.57 -16.71 -0.15
N GLU A 22 5.85 -15.59 -0.19
CA GLU A 22 5.98 -14.63 -1.29
C GLU A 22 7.28 -13.82 -1.15
N PRO A 23 8.17 -13.89 -2.15
CA PRO A 23 9.44 -13.17 -2.11
C PRO A 23 9.24 -11.65 -2.19
N MET A 24 9.74 -10.92 -1.19
CA MET A 24 9.55 -9.47 -1.11
C MET A 24 10.35 -8.69 -2.16
N TYR A 25 11.39 -9.27 -2.75
CA TYR A 25 12.09 -8.62 -3.88
C TYR A 25 11.16 -8.30 -5.07
N LYS A 26 10.03 -9.00 -5.22
CA LYS A 26 9.01 -8.72 -6.24
C LYS A 26 8.19 -7.46 -5.93
N HIS A 27 8.16 -7.05 -4.67
CA HIS A 27 7.30 -6.01 -4.12
C HIS A 27 8.07 -4.79 -3.61
N THR A 28 9.36 -4.70 -3.93
CA THR A 28 10.22 -3.56 -3.61
C THR A 28 10.89 -3.01 -4.87
N THR A 29 11.14 -1.71 -4.91
CA THR A 29 11.89 -1.10 -6.01
C THR A 29 13.38 -1.43 -5.95
N TYR A 30 13.91 -1.72 -4.77
CA TYR A 30 15.30 -2.18 -4.58
C TYR A 30 15.55 -3.60 -5.12
N LYS A 31 14.48 -4.37 -5.40
CA LYS A 31 14.57 -5.74 -5.90
C LYS A 31 15.35 -6.69 -4.98
N VAL A 32 15.29 -6.45 -3.69
CA VAL A 32 15.86 -7.28 -2.62
C VAL A 32 14.81 -7.58 -1.55
N GLY A 33 15.03 -8.64 -0.78
CA GLY A 33 14.18 -9.08 0.31
C GLY A 33 13.79 -10.54 0.22
N GLY A 34 13.91 -11.24 1.34
CA GLY A 34 13.49 -12.62 1.54
C GLY A 34 11.97 -12.80 1.50
N PRO A 35 11.47 -14.02 1.71
CA PRO A 35 10.04 -14.29 1.63
C PRO A 35 9.28 -13.72 2.84
N ALA A 36 8.05 -13.28 2.63
CA ALA A 36 7.07 -13.13 3.69
C ALA A 36 6.32 -14.45 3.89
N LYS A 37 6.07 -14.86 5.14
CA LYS A 37 5.30 -16.08 5.44
C LYS A 37 3.96 -16.08 4.74
N ILE A 38 3.25 -14.96 4.81
CA ILE A 38 1.98 -14.76 4.10
C ILE A 38 1.97 -13.36 3.49
N PHE A 39 1.49 -13.29 2.25
CA PHE A 39 1.25 -12.06 1.52
C PHE A 39 -0.23 -12.00 1.13
N VAL A 40 -0.90 -10.90 1.47
CA VAL A 40 -2.32 -10.67 1.16
C VAL A 40 -2.44 -9.47 0.23
N LYS A 41 -3.17 -9.64 -0.86
CA LYS A 41 -3.67 -8.54 -1.68
C LYS A 41 -5.18 -8.48 -1.49
N ALA A 42 -5.65 -7.60 -0.60
CA ALA A 42 -7.06 -7.45 -0.29
C ALA A 42 -7.83 -6.91 -1.50
N ASN A 43 -9.07 -7.41 -1.73
CA ASN A 43 -9.89 -7.00 -2.86
C ASN A 43 -10.48 -5.60 -2.67
N ASP A 44 -10.92 -5.29 -1.45
CA ASP A 44 -11.66 -4.08 -1.09
C ASP A 44 -11.44 -3.70 0.38
N ILE A 45 -12.09 -2.63 0.82
CA ILE A 45 -11.95 -2.11 2.18
C ILE A 45 -12.46 -3.10 3.24
N ASN A 46 -13.51 -3.86 2.96
CA ASN A 46 -14.04 -4.85 3.90
C ASN A 46 -13.05 -6.00 4.07
N SER A 47 -12.48 -6.47 2.98
CA SER A 47 -11.42 -7.48 2.95
C SER A 47 -10.16 -7.01 3.73
N LEU A 48 -9.79 -5.74 3.58
CA LEU A 48 -8.68 -5.15 4.33
C LEU A 48 -8.99 -5.12 5.83
N ILE A 49 -10.19 -4.67 6.23
CA ILE A 49 -10.64 -4.62 7.62
C ILE A 49 -10.65 -6.03 8.23
N GLN A 50 -11.19 -7.03 7.52
CA GLN A 50 -11.18 -8.42 7.97
C GLN A 50 -9.77 -8.95 8.18
N THR A 51 -8.85 -8.66 7.24
CA THR A 51 -7.44 -9.07 7.36
C THR A 51 -6.77 -8.43 8.58
N LEU A 52 -6.98 -7.13 8.80
CA LEU A 52 -6.40 -6.41 9.94
C LEU A 52 -6.98 -6.90 11.27
N ASN A 53 -8.29 -7.14 11.35
CA ASN A 53 -8.95 -7.71 12.52
C ASN A 53 -8.40 -9.10 12.81
N TYR A 54 -8.28 -9.97 11.80
CA TYR A 54 -7.68 -11.28 11.96
C TYR A 54 -6.26 -11.20 12.52
N CYS A 55 -5.42 -10.30 11.98
CA CYS A 55 -4.07 -10.08 12.51
C CYS A 55 -4.08 -9.65 13.98
N ARG A 56 -4.98 -8.75 14.37
CA ARG A 56 -5.12 -8.27 15.75
C ARG A 56 -5.59 -9.37 16.67
N ASP A 57 -6.66 -10.07 16.30
CA ASP A 57 -7.33 -11.06 17.16
C ASP A 57 -6.44 -12.31 17.39
N HIS A 58 -5.52 -12.58 16.48
CA HIS A 58 -4.52 -13.66 16.58
C HIS A 58 -3.11 -13.18 16.95
N GLU A 59 -2.94 -11.90 17.31
CA GLU A 59 -1.65 -11.29 17.67
C GLU A 59 -0.55 -11.49 16.59
N ILE A 60 -0.96 -11.48 15.32
CA ILE A 60 -0.05 -11.73 14.19
C ILE A 60 0.62 -10.42 13.77
N LYS A 61 1.96 -10.45 13.72
CA LYS A 61 2.75 -9.36 13.16
C LYS A 61 2.36 -9.11 11.70
N HIS A 62 2.06 -7.87 11.37
CA HIS A 62 1.72 -7.50 9.99
C HIS A 62 2.33 -6.18 9.59
N MET A 63 2.42 -5.95 8.28
CA MET A 63 2.85 -4.70 7.68
C MET A 63 2.02 -4.41 6.44
N VAL A 64 1.50 -3.19 6.34
CA VAL A 64 0.80 -2.69 5.15
C VAL A 64 1.81 -2.02 4.24
N ILE A 65 1.79 -2.38 2.95
CA ILE A 65 2.72 -1.84 1.95
C ILE A 65 1.99 -1.33 0.70
N GLY A 66 2.56 -0.30 0.08
CA GLY A 66 2.25 0.11 -1.28
C GLY A 66 3.27 -0.47 -2.27
N ASN A 67 3.89 0.39 -3.08
CA ASN A 67 4.89 -0.01 -4.08
C ASN A 67 6.26 -0.46 -3.50
N GLY A 68 6.45 -0.37 -2.20
CA GLY A 68 7.69 -0.79 -1.56
C GLY A 68 8.92 0.06 -1.96
N SER A 69 8.72 1.30 -2.41
CA SER A 69 9.81 2.15 -2.91
C SER A 69 10.67 2.76 -1.80
N ASN A 70 10.19 2.76 -0.57
CA ASN A 70 10.94 3.22 0.60
C ASN A 70 11.09 2.11 1.65
N LEU A 71 11.14 0.85 1.20
CA LEU A 71 11.27 -0.31 2.06
C LEU A 71 12.49 -1.14 1.65
N LEU A 72 13.29 -1.48 2.63
CA LEU A 72 14.39 -2.42 2.51
C LEU A 72 14.07 -3.66 3.36
N PHE A 73 13.73 -4.75 2.71
CA PHE A 73 13.52 -6.02 3.38
C PHE A 73 14.83 -6.79 3.53
N SER A 74 15.01 -7.41 4.70
CA SER A 74 16.08 -8.37 4.93
C SER A 74 15.91 -9.59 4.02
N ASP A 75 17.00 -10.30 3.71
CA ASP A 75 16.96 -11.59 3.02
C ASP A 75 16.40 -12.72 3.90
N LYS A 76 16.28 -12.47 5.21
CA LYS A 76 15.60 -13.39 6.12
C LYS A 76 14.09 -13.35 5.91
N GLU A 77 13.43 -14.45 6.23
CA GLU A 77 11.97 -14.54 6.20
C GLU A 77 11.33 -13.47 7.10
N TYR A 78 10.30 -12.79 6.57
CA TYR A 78 9.44 -11.93 7.37
C TYR A 78 8.40 -12.80 8.10
N ASP A 79 8.54 -12.91 9.41
CA ASP A 79 7.64 -13.70 10.27
C ASP A 79 6.34 -12.94 10.54
N GLY A 80 5.44 -12.97 9.58
CA GLY A 80 4.16 -12.26 9.66
C GLY A 80 3.43 -12.19 8.32
N ILE A 81 2.42 -11.31 8.27
CA ILE A 81 1.58 -11.06 7.10
C ILE A 81 1.97 -9.71 6.48
N ILE A 82 2.26 -9.71 5.19
CA ILE A 82 2.37 -8.48 4.39
C ILE A 82 1.05 -8.22 3.68
N ILE A 83 0.50 -7.02 3.83
CA ILE A 83 -0.78 -6.62 3.24
C ILE A 83 -0.51 -5.55 2.18
N SER A 84 -0.81 -5.88 0.92
CA SER A 84 -0.59 -4.98 -0.22
C SER A 84 -1.81 -4.12 -0.51
N MET A 85 -1.58 -2.82 -0.70
CA MET A 85 -2.62 -1.84 -1.06
C MET A 85 -2.82 -1.70 -2.57
N LYS A 86 -2.19 -2.54 -3.40
CA LYS A 86 -2.22 -2.42 -4.87
C LYS A 86 -3.59 -2.60 -5.55
N SER A 87 -4.60 -3.09 -4.82
CA SER A 87 -5.98 -3.16 -5.32
C SER A 87 -6.76 -1.86 -5.11
N PHE A 88 -6.22 -0.92 -4.34
CA PHE A 88 -6.86 0.35 -4.00
C PHE A 88 -6.33 1.44 -4.92
N ASP A 89 -6.74 1.43 -6.19
CA ASP A 89 -6.18 2.26 -7.25
C ASP A 89 -7.18 3.19 -7.94
N ASP A 90 -8.36 3.36 -7.34
CA ASP A 90 -9.37 4.30 -7.84
C ASP A 90 -8.96 5.77 -7.65
N VAL A 91 -9.26 6.59 -8.67
CA VAL A 91 -9.07 8.04 -8.66
C VAL A 91 -10.34 8.74 -9.11
N LYS A 92 -10.74 9.77 -8.38
CA LYS A 92 -11.84 10.67 -8.76
C LYS A 92 -11.37 12.11 -8.75
N MET A 93 -11.65 12.86 -9.82
CA MET A 93 -11.33 14.27 -9.95
C MET A 93 -12.60 15.12 -9.85
N ASN A 94 -12.61 16.11 -8.95
CA ASN A 94 -13.72 17.03 -8.72
C ASN A 94 -13.17 18.46 -8.73
N GLY A 95 -13.22 19.13 -9.88
CA GLY A 95 -12.59 20.45 -10.06
C GLY A 95 -11.08 20.37 -9.77
N SER A 96 -10.60 21.15 -8.81
CA SER A 96 -9.19 21.15 -8.38
C SER A 96 -8.86 20.13 -7.29
N THR A 97 -9.84 19.35 -6.85
CA THR A 97 -9.62 18.33 -5.81
C THR A 97 -9.57 16.94 -6.42
N ILE A 98 -8.58 16.16 -6.01
CA ILE A 98 -8.42 14.75 -6.41
C ILE A 98 -8.59 13.87 -5.18
N VAL A 99 -9.47 12.88 -5.29
CA VAL A 99 -9.62 11.80 -4.31
C VAL A 99 -8.97 10.56 -4.89
N ALA A 100 -7.89 10.11 -4.27
CA ALA A 100 -7.13 8.94 -4.71
C ALA A 100 -7.07 7.90 -3.59
N GLN A 101 -7.21 6.63 -3.94
CA GLN A 101 -6.99 5.53 -3.00
C GLN A 101 -5.50 5.32 -2.73
N ALA A 102 -5.18 4.61 -1.65
CA ALA A 102 -3.82 4.47 -1.12
C ALA A 102 -2.83 3.75 -2.06
N GLY A 103 -3.30 2.87 -2.94
CA GLY A 103 -2.49 2.14 -3.91
C GLY A 103 -2.30 2.84 -5.26
N VAL A 104 -2.85 4.03 -5.44
CA VAL A 104 -2.68 4.83 -6.65
C VAL A 104 -1.21 5.24 -6.79
N SER A 105 -0.63 5.02 -7.97
CA SER A 105 0.75 5.45 -8.26
C SER A 105 0.86 6.97 -8.29
N MET A 106 1.81 7.53 -7.53
CA MET A 106 2.09 8.96 -7.51
C MET A 106 2.49 9.48 -8.90
N ILE A 107 3.31 8.73 -9.63
CA ILE A 107 3.70 9.07 -11.01
C ILE A 107 2.47 9.14 -11.91
N ALA A 108 1.62 8.11 -11.90
CA ALA A 108 0.42 8.07 -12.74
C ALA A 108 -0.54 9.22 -12.40
N LEU A 109 -0.67 9.55 -11.10
CA LEU A 109 -1.51 10.65 -10.65
C LEU A 109 -0.97 12.01 -11.12
N ALA A 110 0.34 12.26 -11.03
CA ALA A 110 0.96 13.48 -11.53
C ALA A 110 0.69 13.70 -13.02
N TYR A 111 0.88 12.65 -13.84
CA TYR A 111 0.60 12.74 -15.28
C TYR A 111 -0.89 12.93 -15.60
N SER A 112 -1.78 12.27 -14.90
CA SER A 112 -3.23 12.42 -15.12
C SER A 112 -3.73 13.79 -14.66
N SER A 113 -3.18 14.36 -13.58
CA SER A 113 -3.45 15.71 -13.12
C SER A 113 -3.02 16.76 -14.16
N ALA A 114 -1.80 16.63 -14.69
CA ALA A 114 -1.30 17.53 -15.74
C ALA A 114 -2.18 17.47 -17.00
N LYS A 115 -2.61 16.28 -17.43
CA LYS A 115 -3.56 16.14 -18.56
C LYS A 115 -4.91 16.80 -18.30
N ALA A 116 -5.34 16.84 -17.05
CA ALA A 116 -6.57 17.52 -16.63
C ALA A 116 -6.38 19.03 -16.41
N GLY A 117 -5.19 19.60 -16.68
CA GLY A 117 -4.87 21.01 -16.50
C GLY A 117 -4.68 21.42 -15.04
N LEU A 118 -4.45 20.45 -14.14
CA LEU A 118 -4.20 20.72 -12.72
C LEU A 118 -2.69 20.79 -12.46
N SER A 119 -2.25 21.81 -11.74
CA SER A 119 -0.88 22.01 -11.28
C SER A 119 -0.73 21.68 -9.80
N GLY A 120 0.53 21.55 -9.33
CA GLY A 120 0.88 21.30 -7.94
C GLY A 120 1.29 19.84 -7.64
N PHE A 121 1.11 18.93 -8.60
CA PHE A 121 1.48 17.50 -8.46
C PHE A 121 2.76 17.12 -9.22
N GLU A 122 3.45 18.08 -9.83
CA GLU A 122 4.62 17.87 -10.70
C GLU A 122 5.76 17.16 -9.95
N PHE A 123 5.94 17.49 -8.66
CA PHE A 123 6.99 16.88 -7.82
C PHE A 123 6.86 15.35 -7.71
N MET A 124 5.64 14.82 -7.84
CA MET A 124 5.39 13.38 -7.75
C MET A 124 5.79 12.62 -9.02
N GLY A 125 6.01 13.30 -10.15
CA GLY A 125 6.27 12.68 -11.45
C GLY A 125 7.51 11.79 -11.52
N GLY A 126 8.43 11.91 -10.57
CA GLY A 126 9.64 11.08 -10.43
C GLY A 126 9.66 10.17 -9.20
N ILE A 127 8.63 10.18 -8.35
CA ILE A 127 8.62 9.41 -7.11
C ILE A 127 7.91 8.07 -7.32
N PRO A 128 8.61 6.93 -7.30
CA PRO A 128 8.05 5.61 -7.67
C PRO A 128 7.22 4.98 -6.53
N GLY A 129 6.45 5.78 -5.80
CA GLY A 129 5.61 5.38 -4.67
C GLY A 129 4.12 5.35 -4.99
N ASP A 130 3.33 4.84 -4.06
CA ASP A 130 1.88 4.94 -4.07
C ASP A 130 1.41 6.02 -3.08
N MET A 131 0.20 6.55 -3.30
CA MET A 131 -0.36 7.68 -2.55
C MET A 131 -0.37 7.45 -1.03
N GLY A 132 -0.76 6.27 -0.55
CA GLY A 132 -0.77 5.97 0.88
C GLY A 132 0.62 6.06 1.51
N GLY A 133 1.63 5.46 0.87
CA GLY A 133 3.03 5.56 1.30
C GLY A 133 3.58 6.98 1.17
N GLY A 134 3.21 7.69 0.11
CA GLY A 134 3.60 9.08 -0.13
C GLY A 134 3.10 10.02 0.97
N ILE A 135 1.83 9.88 1.38
CA ILE A 135 1.25 10.65 2.49
C ILE A 135 1.93 10.29 3.81
N TYR A 136 2.08 9.00 4.11
CA TYR A 136 2.70 8.52 5.34
C TYR A 136 4.12 9.06 5.52
N MET A 137 4.90 9.11 4.45
CA MET A 137 6.30 9.58 4.45
C MET A 137 6.45 11.07 4.18
N ASN A 138 5.36 11.81 3.96
CA ASN A 138 5.41 13.17 3.43
C ASN A 138 6.37 13.29 2.23
N ALA A 139 6.19 12.40 1.25
CA ALA A 139 7.09 12.28 0.11
C ALA A 139 7.21 13.61 -0.63
N GLY A 140 8.42 13.97 -1.02
CA GLY A 140 8.69 15.24 -1.67
C GLY A 140 9.88 15.20 -2.60
N ALA A 141 9.90 16.14 -3.53
CA ALA A 141 10.99 16.41 -4.47
C ALA A 141 10.93 17.87 -4.96
N TYR A 142 12.08 18.44 -5.37
CA TYR A 142 12.15 19.78 -5.98
C TYR A 142 11.49 20.90 -5.14
N LYS A 143 11.67 20.88 -3.82
CA LYS A 143 11.13 21.84 -2.83
C LYS A 143 9.63 21.71 -2.54
N TYR A 144 8.93 20.74 -3.11
CA TYR A 144 7.51 20.45 -2.84
C TYR A 144 7.36 19.07 -2.20
N CYS A 145 6.34 18.89 -1.39
CA CYS A 145 6.03 17.63 -0.73
C CYS A 145 4.51 17.40 -0.62
N MET A 146 4.14 16.24 -0.16
CA MET A 146 2.72 15.85 -0.01
C MET A 146 1.94 16.85 0.86
N ALA A 147 2.55 17.41 1.91
CA ALA A 147 1.89 18.38 2.79
C ALA A 147 1.43 19.65 2.07
N ASP A 148 2.07 20.04 0.96
CA ASP A 148 1.71 21.25 0.21
C ASP A 148 0.39 21.09 -0.57
N VAL A 149 -0.01 19.85 -0.86
CA VAL A 149 -1.21 19.53 -1.65
C VAL A 149 -2.24 18.70 -0.89
N PHE A 150 -1.92 18.28 0.32
CA PHE A 150 -2.76 17.40 1.13
C PHE A 150 -3.90 18.18 1.77
N VAL A 151 -5.14 17.70 1.60
CA VAL A 151 -6.34 18.28 2.21
C VAL A 151 -6.81 17.43 3.40
N SER A 152 -7.06 16.15 3.16
CA SER A 152 -7.52 15.23 4.18
C SER A 152 -7.33 13.77 3.75
N ALA A 153 -7.36 12.84 4.69
CA ALA A 153 -7.40 11.41 4.40
C ALA A 153 -8.44 10.70 5.27
N ARG A 154 -9.04 9.66 4.71
CA ARG A 154 -9.75 8.65 5.49
C ARG A 154 -8.73 7.59 5.89
N VAL A 155 -8.64 7.30 7.18
CA VAL A 155 -7.73 6.29 7.73
C VAL A 155 -8.52 5.20 8.44
N LEU A 156 -7.96 3.99 8.50
CA LEU A 156 -8.43 2.96 9.40
C LEU A 156 -7.67 3.13 10.73
N ASP A 157 -8.42 3.36 11.80
CA ASP A 157 -7.85 3.40 13.14
C ASP A 157 -7.51 1.98 13.60
N ARG A 158 -6.51 1.87 14.47
CA ARG A 158 -6.09 0.60 15.08
C ARG A 158 -6.86 0.29 16.38
N SER A 159 -7.72 1.20 16.83
CA SER A 159 -8.55 1.04 18.04
C SER A 159 -9.73 0.09 17.82
#